data_74300fa72b9d3337779f5326718616ae
#
_entry.id   74300fa72b9d3337779f5326718616ae
#
_cell.length_a   1.000
_cell.length_b   1.000
_cell.length_c   1.000
_cell.angle_alpha   90.00
_cell.angle_beta   90.00
_cell.angle_gamma   90.00
#
_symmetry.space_group_name_H-M   'P 1'
#
loop_
_entity.id
_entity.type
_entity.pdbx_description
1 polymer ?
#
loop_
_entity_poly.entity_id
_entity_poly.type
_entity_poly.pdbx_seq_one_letter_code
_entity_poly.pdbx_strand_id
1 'polypeptide(L)'
;MLRKLDRNLSQGGQYEGFASQFRNNRGEYLALTLSIPIYDNVAWHSVKKARNDWQLAQVNLEETKRKLHDHIAQAVMDAEGYAKELEQMDKKVASDSLAYYMSSCKFEEGMLSTFDLHTAAQTLLESRIKQLQMQMLLVIKQRLVDYYQGKNLIK
;
A
#
# COMPACT_ATOMS: atom_id res chain seq x y z
N MET A 1 -50.71 18.86 -39.84
CA MET A 1 -50.12 20.19 -40.09
C MET A 1 -50.33 20.67 -41.54
N LEU A 2 -50.55 19.81 -42.49
CA LEU A 2 -50.72 20.12 -43.92
C LEU A 2 -52.14 20.66 -44.28
N ARG A 3 -53.19 20.36 -43.51
CA ARG A 3 -54.58 20.82 -43.77
C ARG A 3 -54.84 22.32 -43.49
N LYS A 4 -53.95 23.05 -42.86
CA LYS A 4 -54.06 24.50 -42.61
C LYS A 4 -53.44 25.33 -43.72
N LEU A 5 -52.56 24.76 -44.55
CA LEU A 5 -51.93 25.46 -45.68
C LEU A 5 -52.87 25.62 -46.87
N ASP A 6 -53.77 24.64 -47.15
CA ASP A 6 -54.66 24.67 -48.29
C ASP A 6 -55.83 25.66 -48.17
N ARG A 7 -56.17 26.12 -46.95
CA ARG A 7 -57.25 27.07 -46.71
C ARG A 7 -56.86 28.54 -46.92
N ASN A 8 -55.57 28.83 -46.90
CA ASN A 8 -55.10 30.20 -47.12
C ASN A 8 -54.76 30.54 -48.56
N LEU A 9 -54.82 29.54 -49.47
CA LEU A 9 -54.52 29.73 -50.91
C LEU A 9 -55.73 30.15 -51.73
N SER A 10 -56.96 30.06 -51.16
CA SER A 10 -58.19 30.38 -51.88
C SER A 10 -58.78 31.73 -51.60
N GLN A 11 -58.25 32.52 -50.68
CA GLN A 11 -58.61 33.93 -50.49
C GLN A 11 -57.37 34.77 -50.79
N GLY A 12 -57.45 35.65 -51.82
CA GLY A 12 -56.41 36.54 -52.28
C GLY A 12 -55.85 37.43 -51.13
N GLY A 13 -55.20 36.80 -50.22
CA GLY A 13 -54.58 37.43 -49.05
C GLY A 13 -53.21 37.97 -49.45
N GLN A 14 -52.99 39.23 -49.19
CA GLN A 14 -51.67 39.86 -49.16
C GLN A 14 -50.72 38.95 -48.39
N TYR A 15 -49.62 38.54 -49.03
CA TYR A 15 -48.55 37.83 -48.34
C TYR A 15 -47.96 38.79 -47.32
N GLU A 16 -48.20 38.55 -46.07
CA GLU A 16 -47.52 39.29 -45.01
C GLU A 16 -46.01 39.01 -45.08
N GLY A 17 -45.24 40.06 -45.09
CA GLY A 17 -43.80 39.95 -45.23
C GLY A 17 -43.16 39.04 -44.14
N PHE A 18 -42.12 38.34 -44.50
CA PHE A 18 -41.42 37.40 -43.62
C PHE A 18 -41.17 37.96 -42.19
N ALA A 19 -40.93 39.26 -42.08
CA ALA A 19 -40.68 39.96 -40.80
C ALA A 19 -41.93 40.00 -39.88
N SER A 20 -43.18 40.11 -40.48
CA SER A 20 -44.44 40.10 -39.69
C SER A 20 -44.78 38.67 -39.24
N GLN A 21 -44.55 37.67 -40.13
CA GLN A 21 -44.73 36.26 -39.78
C GLN A 21 -43.78 35.84 -38.65
N PHE A 22 -42.50 36.31 -38.66
CA PHE A 22 -41.53 36.04 -37.63
C PHE A 22 -41.88 36.68 -36.30
N ARG A 23 -42.46 37.90 -36.34
CA ARG A 23 -42.87 38.64 -35.15
C ARG A 23 -44.11 38.03 -34.51
N ASN A 24 -45.09 37.64 -35.32
CA ASN A 24 -46.38 37.09 -34.87
C ASN A 24 -46.26 35.61 -34.42
N ASN A 25 -45.24 34.90 -34.85
CA ASN A 25 -45.01 33.52 -34.50
C ASN A 25 -43.95 33.32 -33.42
N ARG A 26 -43.47 34.40 -32.80
CA ARG A 26 -42.49 34.38 -31.73
C ARG A 26 -43.18 34.10 -30.41
N GLY A 27 -43.26 32.83 -30.04
CA GLY A 27 -43.73 32.39 -28.73
C GLY A 27 -42.58 32.38 -27.73
N GLU A 28 -42.62 33.21 -26.72
CA GLU A 28 -41.70 33.12 -25.57
C GLU A 28 -42.37 32.23 -24.52
N TYR A 29 -41.62 31.24 -24.07
CA TYR A 29 -42.09 30.25 -23.11
C TYR A 29 -41.20 30.30 -21.88
N LEU A 30 -41.74 30.64 -20.72
CA LEU A 30 -41.05 30.55 -19.42
C LEU A 30 -41.74 29.49 -18.59
N ALA A 31 -40.98 28.43 -18.24
CA ALA A 31 -41.50 27.39 -17.37
C ALA A 31 -40.62 27.28 -16.10
N LEU A 32 -41.26 27.28 -14.96
CA LEU A 32 -40.66 26.94 -13.67
C LEU A 32 -41.16 25.55 -13.25
N THR A 33 -40.27 24.58 -13.20
CA THR A 33 -40.61 23.21 -12.82
C THR A 33 -40.04 22.92 -11.43
N LEU A 34 -40.89 22.65 -10.46
CA LEU A 34 -40.51 22.16 -9.14
C LEU A 34 -40.82 20.66 -9.07
N SER A 35 -39.75 19.81 -8.95
CA SER A 35 -39.90 18.37 -8.78
C SER A 35 -39.56 17.98 -7.36
N ILE A 36 -40.52 17.46 -6.62
CA ILE A 36 -40.34 17.00 -5.24
C ILE A 36 -40.51 15.46 -5.27
N PRO A 37 -39.43 14.67 -5.17
CA PRO A 37 -39.53 13.21 -5.09
C PRO A 37 -40.09 12.84 -3.70
N ILE A 38 -41.33 12.37 -3.63
CA ILE A 38 -41.95 11.88 -2.39
C ILE A 38 -41.42 10.51 -1.99
N TYR A 39 -41.01 9.71 -2.96
CA TYR A 39 -40.38 8.39 -2.77
C TYR A 39 -39.31 8.18 -3.81
N ASP A 40 -38.04 8.11 -3.33
CA ASP A 40 -36.88 7.77 -4.18
C ASP A 40 -36.21 6.53 -3.63
N ASN A 41 -36.47 5.38 -4.29
CA ASN A 41 -35.89 4.11 -3.93
C ASN A 41 -34.36 4.12 -4.08
N VAL A 42 -33.82 4.86 -5.07
CA VAL A 42 -32.39 4.99 -5.31
C VAL A 42 -31.70 5.73 -4.17
N ALA A 43 -32.30 6.84 -3.71
CA ALA A 43 -31.78 7.59 -2.56
C ALA A 43 -31.78 6.72 -1.29
N TRP A 44 -32.83 5.96 -1.05
CA TRP A 44 -32.92 5.04 0.10
C TRP A 44 -31.83 3.95 0.08
N HIS A 45 -31.62 3.35 -1.07
CA HIS A 45 -30.55 2.35 -1.25
C HIS A 45 -29.16 2.97 -1.08
N SER A 46 -28.95 4.19 -1.59
CA SER A 46 -27.66 4.89 -1.45
C SER A 46 -27.35 5.23 0.01
N VAL A 47 -28.33 5.65 0.80
CA VAL A 47 -28.15 5.88 2.24
C VAL A 47 -27.82 4.60 2.99
N LYS A 48 -28.53 3.49 2.70
CA LYS A 48 -28.20 2.19 3.30
C LYS A 48 -26.80 1.71 2.93
N LYS A 49 -26.43 1.87 1.65
CA LYS A 49 -25.09 1.54 1.19
C LYS A 49 -24.03 2.37 1.90
N ALA A 50 -24.20 3.69 1.96
CA ALA A 50 -23.27 4.59 2.66
C ALA A 50 -23.10 4.22 4.14
N ARG A 51 -24.19 3.80 4.80
CA ARG A 51 -24.14 3.32 6.19
C ARG A 51 -23.34 2.02 6.34
N ASN A 52 -23.52 1.07 5.42
CA ASN A 52 -22.76 -0.16 5.41
C ASN A 52 -21.27 0.11 5.10
N ASP A 53 -20.99 1.01 4.15
CA ASP A 53 -19.62 1.41 3.81
C ASP A 53 -18.91 2.08 5.00
N TRP A 54 -19.65 2.90 5.76
CA TRP A 54 -19.14 3.48 7.01
C TRP A 54 -18.82 2.42 8.08
N GLN A 55 -19.70 1.44 8.29
CA GLN A 55 -19.45 0.32 9.21
C GLN A 55 -18.24 -0.51 8.75
N LEU A 56 -18.16 -0.79 7.46
CA LEU A 56 -17.01 -1.49 6.88
C LEU A 56 -15.70 -0.73 7.09
N ALA A 57 -15.72 0.60 6.90
CA ALA A 57 -14.56 1.45 7.16
C ALA A 57 -14.12 1.42 8.64
N GLN A 58 -15.06 1.36 9.58
CA GLN A 58 -14.74 1.19 11.00
C GLN A 58 -14.08 -0.15 11.30
N VAL A 59 -14.62 -1.25 10.75
CA VAL A 59 -14.02 -2.59 10.90
C VAL A 59 -12.62 -2.62 10.30
N ASN A 60 -12.44 -2.05 9.10
CA ASN A 60 -11.11 -1.97 8.46
C ASN A 60 -10.12 -1.13 9.28
N LEU A 61 -10.57 -0.07 9.93
CA LEU A 61 -9.74 0.73 10.83
C LEU A 61 -9.26 -0.10 12.03
N GLU A 62 -10.16 -0.85 12.68
CA GLU A 62 -9.80 -1.72 13.80
C GLU A 62 -8.87 -2.87 13.36
N GLU A 63 -9.10 -3.45 12.20
CA GLU A 63 -8.21 -4.46 11.62
C GLU A 63 -6.81 -3.88 11.35
N THR A 64 -6.75 -2.67 10.78
CA THR A 64 -5.47 -1.99 10.52
C THR A 64 -4.71 -1.70 11.81
N LYS A 65 -5.40 -1.26 12.86
CA LYS A 65 -4.79 -1.04 14.17
C LYS A 65 -4.21 -2.33 14.76
N ARG A 66 -4.95 -3.44 14.68
CA ARG A 66 -4.47 -4.75 15.15
C ARG A 66 -3.24 -5.20 14.36
N LYS A 67 -3.31 -5.13 13.03
CA LYS A 67 -2.16 -5.47 12.17
C LYS A 67 -0.92 -4.63 12.52
N LEU A 68 -1.10 -3.33 12.74
CA LEU A 68 0.00 -2.45 13.13
C LEU A 68 0.60 -2.87 14.48
N HIS A 69 -0.25 -3.17 15.46
CA HIS A 69 0.20 -3.66 16.77
C HIS A 69 1.01 -4.97 16.63
N ASP A 70 0.49 -5.92 15.84
CA ASP A 70 1.17 -7.20 15.62
C ASP A 70 2.51 -7.02 14.90
N HIS A 71 2.60 -6.12 13.92
CA HIS A 71 3.86 -5.79 13.25
C HIS A 71 4.89 -5.16 14.21
N ILE A 72 4.44 -4.29 15.12
CA ILE A 72 5.32 -3.70 16.13
C ILE A 72 5.82 -4.77 17.11
N ALA A 73 4.91 -5.61 17.62
CA ALA A 73 5.26 -6.70 18.51
C ALA A 73 6.27 -7.67 17.85
N GLN A 74 6.03 -8.03 16.59
CA GLN A 74 6.94 -8.86 15.82
C GLN A 74 8.31 -8.20 15.64
N ALA A 75 8.36 -6.91 15.33
CA ALA A 75 9.62 -6.20 15.14
C ALA A 75 10.47 -6.16 16.43
N VAL A 76 9.83 -6.01 17.59
CA VAL A 76 10.50 -6.06 18.91
C VAL A 76 11.04 -7.47 19.18
N MET A 77 10.21 -8.51 19.00
CA MET A 77 10.64 -9.90 19.17
C MET A 77 11.79 -10.28 18.24
N ASP A 78 11.74 -9.84 16.99
CA ASP A 78 12.80 -10.05 16.01
C ASP A 78 14.12 -9.39 16.48
N ALA A 79 14.06 -8.15 16.95
CA ALA A 79 15.25 -7.43 17.45
C ALA A 79 15.89 -8.17 18.64
N GLU A 80 15.07 -8.64 19.59
CA GLU A 80 15.56 -9.43 20.71
C GLU A 80 16.14 -10.79 20.26
N GLY A 81 15.47 -11.45 19.29
CA GLY A 81 15.92 -12.71 18.71
C GLY A 81 17.29 -12.56 18.06
N TYR A 82 17.48 -11.56 17.19
CA TYR A 82 18.76 -11.31 16.54
C TYR A 82 19.86 -10.88 17.52
N ALA A 83 19.53 -10.18 18.61
CA ALA A 83 20.52 -9.87 19.64
C ALA A 83 21.07 -11.13 20.32
N LYS A 84 20.20 -12.08 20.66
CA LYS A 84 20.60 -13.39 21.23
C LYS A 84 21.37 -14.25 20.23
N GLU A 85 20.93 -14.24 18.98
CA GLU A 85 21.60 -14.98 17.90
C GLU A 85 23.01 -14.44 17.63
N LEU A 86 23.19 -13.12 17.66
CA LEU A 86 24.49 -12.49 17.54
C LEU A 86 25.45 -12.92 18.65
N GLU A 87 24.99 -12.98 19.90
CA GLU A 87 25.79 -13.48 21.03
C GLU A 87 26.25 -14.93 20.81
N GLN A 88 25.38 -15.78 20.25
CA GLN A 88 25.78 -17.16 19.92
C GLN A 88 26.75 -17.20 18.74
N MET A 89 26.60 -16.32 17.74
CA MET A 89 27.51 -16.22 16.62
C MET A 89 28.90 -15.74 17.06
N ASP A 90 29.01 -14.84 18.04
CA ASP A 90 30.27 -14.41 18.61
C ASP A 90 31.01 -15.58 19.24
N LYS A 91 30.31 -16.44 19.99
CA LYS A 91 30.89 -17.67 20.58
C LYS A 91 31.29 -18.67 19.49
N LYS A 92 30.47 -18.80 18.44
CA LYS A 92 30.79 -19.69 17.31
C LYS A 92 32.05 -19.25 16.57
N VAL A 93 32.17 -17.95 16.24
CA VAL A 93 33.35 -17.39 15.56
C VAL A 93 34.61 -17.60 16.42
N ALA A 94 34.53 -17.43 17.72
CA ALA A 94 35.65 -17.69 18.62
C ALA A 94 36.09 -19.17 18.58
N SER A 95 35.11 -20.08 18.61
CA SER A 95 35.40 -21.53 18.51
C SER A 95 35.99 -21.93 17.17
N ASP A 96 35.44 -21.44 16.06
CA ASP A 96 35.92 -21.73 14.70
C ASP A 96 37.30 -21.10 14.46
N SER A 97 37.57 -19.92 15.06
CA SER A 97 38.89 -19.29 15.02
C SER A 97 39.96 -20.13 15.75
N LEU A 98 39.60 -20.68 16.91
CA LEU A 98 40.50 -21.59 17.65
C LEU A 98 40.73 -22.90 16.88
N ALA A 99 39.65 -23.46 16.28
CA ALA A 99 39.75 -24.65 15.48
C ALA A 99 40.66 -24.46 14.25
N TYR A 100 40.51 -23.31 13.57
CA TYR A 100 41.41 -22.95 12.45
C TYR A 100 42.87 -22.80 12.92
N TYR A 101 43.13 -22.12 14.04
CA TYR A 101 44.45 -21.97 14.61
C TYR A 101 45.10 -23.34 14.93
N MET A 102 44.34 -24.25 15.57
CA MET A 102 44.83 -25.62 15.85
C MET A 102 45.13 -26.40 14.58
N SER A 103 44.30 -26.22 13.53
CA SER A 103 44.51 -26.85 12.22
C SER A 103 45.77 -26.31 11.52
N SER A 104 46.04 -25.01 11.62
CA SER A 104 47.25 -24.41 11.07
C SER A 104 48.53 -24.93 11.77
N CYS A 105 48.53 -25.03 13.10
CA CYS A 105 49.65 -25.63 13.82
C CYS A 105 49.92 -27.09 13.41
N LYS A 106 48.86 -27.92 13.29
CA LYS A 106 48.99 -29.32 12.84
C LYS A 106 49.48 -29.41 11.40
N PHE A 107 49.08 -28.49 10.54
CA PHE A 107 49.57 -28.43 9.16
C PHE A 107 51.04 -28.07 9.10
N GLU A 108 51.50 -27.11 9.90
CA GLU A 108 52.93 -26.74 10.01
C GLU A 108 53.80 -27.92 10.47
N GLU A 109 53.26 -28.77 11.34
CA GLU A 109 53.94 -30.01 11.80
C GLU A 109 53.80 -31.18 10.80
N GLY A 110 53.13 -30.97 9.64
CA GLY A 110 52.95 -31.99 8.62
C GLY A 110 51.90 -33.06 8.97
N MET A 111 51.11 -32.84 10.03
CA MET A 111 50.08 -33.77 10.52
C MET A 111 48.71 -33.56 9.90
N LEU A 112 48.49 -32.54 9.08
CA LEU A 112 47.22 -32.22 8.48
C LEU A 112 47.36 -32.00 6.97
N SER A 113 46.36 -32.38 6.20
CA SER A 113 46.32 -32.12 4.75
C SER A 113 45.97 -30.66 4.44
N THR A 114 46.45 -30.18 3.27
CA THR A 114 46.06 -28.84 2.76
C THR A 114 44.56 -28.71 2.59
N PHE A 115 43.88 -29.79 2.22
CA PHE A 115 42.40 -29.79 2.07
C PHE A 115 41.70 -29.54 3.41
N ASP A 116 42.16 -30.21 4.49
CA ASP A 116 41.55 -30.04 5.80
C ASP A 116 41.79 -28.63 6.37
N LEU A 117 43.00 -28.08 6.15
CA LEU A 117 43.29 -26.70 6.54
C LEU A 117 42.39 -25.71 5.78
N HIS A 118 42.21 -25.93 4.48
CA HIS A 118 41.30 -25.06 3.67
C HIS A 118 39.86 -25.17 4.13
N THR A 119 39.40 -26.38 4.48
CA THR A 119 38.05 -26.59 5.04
C THR A 119 37.85 -25.84 6.36
N ALA A 120 38.85 -25.87 7.25
CA ALA A 120 38.79 -25.11 8.52
C ALA A 120 38.76 -23.59 8.27
N ALA A 121 39.56 -23.11 7.31
CA ALA A 121 39.55 -21.70 6.91
C ALA A 121 38.21 -21.27 6.33
N GLN A 122 37.61 -22.10 5.49
CA GLN A 122 36.27 -21.83 4.91
C GLN A 122 35.19 -21.79 5.99
N THR A 123 35.20 -22.72 6.95
CA THR A 123 34.26 -22.75 8.08
C THR A 123 34.35 -21.46 8.91
N LEU A 124 35.55 -20.98 9.20
CA LEU A 124 35.76 -19.72 9.91
C LEU A 124 35.26 -18.54 9.09
N LEU A 125 35.52 -18.51 7.79
CA LEU A 125 35.02 -17.42 6.90
C LEU A 125 33.49 -17.38 6.87
N GLU A 126 32.86 -18.53 6.74
CA GLU A 126 31.37 -18.62 6.75
C GLU A 126 30.79 -18.15 8.07
N SER A 127 31.40 -18.49 9.19
CA SER A 127 30.99 -18.04 10.53
C SER A 127 31.11 -16.52 10.67
N ARG A 128 32.18 -15.90 10.19
CA ARG A 128 32.39 -14.46 10.19
C ARG A 128 31.37 -13.74 9.29
N ILE A 129 31.08 -14.30 8.12
CA ILE A 129 30.05 -13.74 7.22
C ILE A 129 28.67 -13.77 7.89
N LYS A 130 28.30 -14.89 8.53
CA LYS A 130 27.04 -15.00 9.26
C LYS A 130 26.97 -14.03 10.44
N GLN A 131 28.04 -13.87 11.21
CA GLN A 131 28.12 -12.89 12.28
C GLN A 131 27.83 -11.47 11.76
N LEU A 132 28.47 -11.06 10.67
CA LEU A 132 28.26 -9.76 10.05
C LEU A 132 26.81 -9.59 9.55
N GLN A 133 26.22 -10.63 8.96
CA GLN A 133 24.82 -10.62 8.54
C GLN A 133 23.89 -10.42 9.74
N MET A 134 24.12 -11.11 10.87
CA MET A 134 23.31 -10.95 12.08
C MET A 134 23.46 -9.54 12.68
N GLN A 135 24.67 -8.97 12.67
CA GLN A 135 24.88 -7.58 13.10
C GLN A 135 24.07 -6.59 12.26
N MET A 136 24.11 -6.75 10.93
CA MET A 136 23.34 -5.90 10.03
C MET A 136 21.82 -6.03 10.22
N LEU A 137 21.34 -7.28 10.35
CA LEU A 137 19.92 -7.54 10.61
C LEU A 137 19.45 -6.95 11.94
N LEU A 138 20.27 -7.08 13.00
CA LEU A 138 19.97 -6.48 14.30
C LEU A 138 19.82 -4.95 14.18
N VAL A 139 20.77 -4.27 13.51
CA VAL A 139 20.71 -2.83 13.30
C VAL A 139 19.45 -2.43 12.52
N ILE A 140 19.12 -3.16 11.46
CA ILE A 140 17.90 -2.90 10.66
C ILE A 140 16.65 -3.06 11.52
N LYS A 141 16.55 -4.12 12.33
CA LYS A 141 15.39 -4.35 13.19
C LYS A 141 15.29 -3.33 14.31
N GLN A 142 16.41 -2.92 14.91
CA GLN A 142 16.41 -1.83 15.88
C GLN A 142 15.94 -0.50 15.27
N ARG A 143 16.39 -0.17 14.07
CA ARG A 143 15.92 1.03 13.36
C ARG A 143 14.44 0.95 13.00
N LEU A 144 13.95 -0.24 12.67
CA LEU A 144 12.51 -0.44 12.42
C LEU A 144 11.68 -0.20 13.70
N VAL A 145 12.15 -0.66 14.85
CA VAL A 145 11.50 -0.38 16.14
C VAL A 145 11.54 1.13 16.46
N ASP A 146 12.67 1.80 16.24
CA ASP A 146 12.78 3.25 16.42
C ASP A 146 11.83 4.03 15.50
N TYR A 147 11.65 3.55 14.26
CA TYR A 147 10.67 4.11 13.31
C TYR A 147 9.24 4.03 13.85
N TYR A 148 8.83 2.87 14.34
CA TYR A 148 7.49 2.70 14.94
C TYR A 148 7.30 3.53 16.22
N GLN A 149 8.37 3.87 16.92
CA GLN A 149 8.36 4.79 18.08
C GLN A 149 8.32 6.27 17.67
N GLY A 150 8.36 6.58 16.38
CA GLY A 150 8.37 7.96 15.86
C GLY A 150 9.70 8.68 16.04
N LYS A 151 10.79 7.97 16.31
CA LYS A 151 12.12 8.57 16.40
C LYS A 151 12.67 8.90 15.01
N ASN A 152 13.44 9.99 14.93
CA ASN A 152 14.06 10.41 13.68
C ASN A 152 15.16 9.41 13.26
N LEU A 153 15.03 8.78 12.09
CA LEU A 153 15.97 7.76 11.60
C LEU A 153 17.25 8.35 10.99
N ILE A 154 17.22 9.64 10.66
CA ILE A 154 18.34 10.34 10.01
C ILE A 154 18.84 11.40 10.97
N LYS A 155 20.09 11.27 11.40
CA LYS A 155 20.87 12.31 12.04
C LYS A 155 21.85 12.86 11.06
#